data_ca63a98dbe0c27c86a19e1a02a265913
#
_entry.id   ca63a98dbe0c27c86a19e1a02a265913
#
_cell.length_a   1.000
_cell.length_b   1.000
_cell.length_c   1.000
_cell.angle_alpha   90.00
_cell.angle_beta   90.00
_cell.angle_gamma   90.00
#
_symmetry.space_group_name_H-M   'P 1'
#
loop_
_entity.id
_entity.type
_entity.pdbx_description
1 polymer ?
#
loop_
_entity_poly.entity_id
_entity_poly.type
_entity_poly.pdbx_seq_one_letter_code
_entity_poly.pdbx_strand_id
1 'polypeptide(L)'
;MPRNLITDVPGVRVGHADDAKLGSGATVVVFDKPAVAAADLRGGGPGTRESALLDPAMTVERIDAIALSGGSAFGLDAASGLQAWLREQGRGYDVRGMKVPIVPGAILFDLLNGGD
;
A
#
# COMPACT_ATOMS: atom_id res chain seq x y z
N MET A 1 14.16 -16.32 16.86
CA MET A 1 13.08 -17.31 16.76
C MET A 1 11.91 -16.70 15.98
N PRO A 2 11.47 -17.31 14.87
CA PRO A 2 10.33 -16.80 14.14
C PRO A 2 9.06 -16.85 14.99
N ARG A 3 8.23 -15.82 14.87
CA ARG A 3 6.96 -15.70 15.59
C ARG A 3 5.75 -15.90 14.66
N ASN A 4 6.01 -16.32 13.41
CA ASN A 4 5.01 -16.47 12.36
C ASN A 4 4.33 -15.13 12.03
N LEU A 5 5.13 -14.08 11.96
CA LEU A 5 4.69 -12.73 11.60
C LEU A 5 5.35 -12.30 10.30
N ILE A 6 4.66 -11.46 9.54
CA ILE A 6 5.23 -10.89 8.31
C ILE A 6 6.53 -10.13 8.60
N THR A 7 6.62 -9.51 9.76
CA THR A 7 7.81 -8.75 10.19
C THR A 7 8.99 -9.64 10.56
N ASP A 8 8.82 -10.95 10.57
CA ASP A 8 9.96 -11.87 10.69
C ASP A 8 10.87 -11.79 9.45
N VAL A 9 10.36 -11.29 8.33
CA VAL A 9 11.15 -11.09 7.11
C VAL A 9 11.95 -9.80 7.26
N PRO A 10 13.29 -9.86 7.20
CA PRO A 10 14.12 -8.65 7.30
C PRO A 10 13.76 -7.63 6.23
N GLY A 11 13.68 -6.36 6.64
CA GLY A 11 13.37 -5.28 5.72
C GLY A 11 11.88 -5.01 5.50
N VAL A 12 11.01 -5.75 6.17
CA VAL A 12 9.56 -5.54 6.11
C VAL A 12 9.07 -4.92 7.42
N ARG A 13 8.42 -3.76 7.31
CA ARG A 13 7.82 -3.06 8.45
C ARG A 13 6.34 -2.87 8.19
N VAL A 14 5.52 -2.94 9.25
CA VAL A 14 4.06 -2.87 9.16
C VAL A 14 3.54 -1.84 10.14
N GLY A 15 2.60 -1.02 9.70
CA GLY A 15 1.90 -0.07 10.55
C GLY A 15 0.40 -0.16 10.33
N HIS A 16 -0.36 0.16 11.37
CA HIS A 16 -1.81 0.15 11.35
C HIS A 16 -2.36 1.45 11.92
N ALA A 17 -3.49 1.88 11.38
CA ALA A 17 -4.26 2.97 11.95
C ALA A 17 -5.74 2.63 11.78
N ASP A 18 -6.55 2.90 12.79
CA ASP A 18 -7.97 2.63 12.71
C ASP A 18 -8.77 3.74 13.39
N ASP A 19 -10.05 3.80 13.05
CA ASP A 19 -10.99 4.73 13.66
C ASP A 19 -12.24 3.94 14.05
N ALA A 20 -12.44 3.80 15.35
CA ALA A 20 -13.55 3.00 15.89
C ALA A 20 -14.92 3.61 15.52
N LYS A 21 -15.02 4.92 15.38
CA LYS A 21 -16.25 5.60 14.98
C LYS A 21 -16.61 5.28 13.54
N LEU A 22 -15.64 5.31 12.63
CA LEU A 22 -15.83 4.93 11.24
C LEU A 22 -15.99 3.43 11.07
N GLY A 23 -15.48 2.64 12.01
CA GLY A 23 -15.43 1.19 11.88
C GLY A 23 -14.51 0.74 10.76
N SER A 24 -13.45 1.47 10.50
CA SER A 24 -12.55 1.23 9.38
C SER A 24 -11.12 1.56 9.77
N GLY A 25 -10.19 1.24 8.89
CA GLY A 25 -8.79 1.50 9.15
C GLY A 25 -7.92 1.22 7.94
N ALA A 26 -6.62 1.37 8.14
CA ALA A 26 -5.63 1.12 7.11
C ALA A 26 -4.44 0.37 7.70
N THR A 27 -3.83 -0.46 6.87
CA THR A 27 -2.58 -1.16 7.18
C THR A 27 -1.59 -0.82 6.07
N VAL A 28 -0.36 -0.52 6.45
CA VAL A 28 0.69 -0.26 5.49
C VAL A 28 1.83 -1.25 5.69
N VAL A 29 2.41 -1.68 4.58
CA VAL A 29 3.60 -2.54 4.57
C VAL A 29 4.68 -1.76 3.86
N VAL A 30 5.77 -1.46 4.57
CA VAL A 30 6.88 -0.65 4.05
C VAL A 30 8.13 -1.51 3.95
N PHE A 31 8.79 -1.45 2.79
CA PHE A 31 10.02 -2.17 2.56
C PHE A 31 11.22 -1.24 2.80
N ASP A 32 12.24 -1.72 3.52
CA ASP A 32 13.44 -0.93 3.75
C ASP A 32 14.17 -0.60 2.43
N LYS A 33 14.08 -1.53 1.48
CA LYS A 33 14.58 -1.33 0.11
C LYS A 33 13.45 -1.65 -0.87
N PRO A 34 13.36 -0.94 -2.00
CA PRO A 34 12.33 -1.25 -3.00
C PRO A 34 12.31 -2.74 -3.36
N ALA A 35 11.13 -3.30 -3.49
CA ALA A 35 10.92 -4.72 -3.69
C ALA A 35 10.21 -5.01 -5.01
N VAL A 36 10.55 -6.14 -5.62
CA VAL A 36 9.80 -6.67 -6.77
C VAL A 36 8.49 -7.23 -6.24
N ALA A 37 7.38 -6.90 -6.91
CA ALA A 37 6.06 -7.32 -6.47
C ALA A 37 5.23 -7.80 -7.65
N ALA A 38 4.26 -8.65 -7.32
CA ALA A 38 3.28 -9.15 -8.28
C ALA A 38 1.92 -9.25 -7.60
N ALA A 39 0.85 -9.19 -8.39
CA ALA A 39 -0.50 -9.29 -7.88
C ALA A 39 -1.38 -10.09 -8.83
N ASP A 40 -2.41 -10.69 -8.26
CA ASP A 40 -3.47 -11.37 -9.00
C ASP A 40 -4.78 -10.64 -8.70
N LEU A 41 -5.35 -10.00 -9.72
CA LEU A 41 -6.54 -9.18 -9.59
C LEU A 41 -7.74 -9.95 -10.12
N ARG A 42 -8.69 -10.24 -9.23
CA ARG A 42 -9.87 -11.03 -9.58
C ARG A 42 -11.14 -10.31 -9.14
N GLY A 43 -12.26 -10.68 -9.76
CA GLY A 43 -13.56 -10.13 -9.44
C GLY A 43 -13.91 -8.93 -10.30
N GLY A 44 -15.16 -8.45 -10.15
CA GLY A 44 -15.70 -7.36 -10.94
C GLY A 44 -15.37 -5.95 -10.44
N GLY A 45 -14.93 -5.83 -9.18
CA GLY A 45 -14.57 -4.55 -8.57
C GLY A 45 -13.35 -4.68 -7.69
N PRO A 46 -12.14 -4.85 -8.27
CA PRO A 46 -10.95 -5.17 -7.48
C PRO A 46 -10.51 -4.09 -6.50
N GLY A 47 -10.86 -2.81 -6.76
CA GLY A 47 -10.52 -1.73 -5.83
C GLY A 47 -9.03 -1.63 -5.56
N THR A 48 -8.24 -1.42 -6.61
CA THR A 48 -6.77 -1.33 -6.49
C THR A 48 -6.25 -0.02 -7.05
N ARG A 49 -5.04 0.34 -6.62
CA ARG A 49 -4.33 1.52 -7.10
C ARG A 49 -2.91 1.11 -7.48
N GLU A 50 -2.43 1.60 -8.62
CA GLU A 50 -1.08 1.35 -9.13
C GLU A 50 -0.81 -0.13 -9.41
N SER A 51 -1.85 -0.95 -9.50
CA SER A 51 -1.70 -2.38 -9.71
C SER A 51 -1.13 -2.73 -11.09
N ALA A 52 -1.34 -1.86 -12.09
CA ALA A 52 -0.77 -2.07 -13.43
C ALA A 52 0.76 -2.10 -13.43
N LEU A 53 1.40 -1.43 -12.47
CA LEU A 53 2.86 -1.43 -12.35
C LEU A 53 3.41 -2.80 -11.93
N LEU A 54 2.56 -3.68 -11.43
CA LEU A 54 2.96 -5.02 -11.00
C LEU A 54 3.08 -6.00 -12.17
N ASP A 55 2.72 -5.57 -13.38
CA ASP A 55 2.94 -6.34 -14.60
C ASP A 55 4.44 -6.32 -14.92
N PRO A 56 5.06 -7.51 -15.14
CA PRO A 56 6.50 -7.58 -15.44
C PRO A 56 6.95 -6.77 -16.67
N ALA A 57 6.03 -6.42 -17.56
CA ALA A 57 6.33 -5.64 -18.76
C ALA A 57 6.44 -4.14 -18.49
N MET A 58 6.08 -3.68 -17.29
CA MET A 58 6.10 -2.24 -16.98
C MET A 58 7.49 -1.72 -16.68
N THR A 59 7.68 -0.41 -16.88
CA THR A 59 8.98 0.26 -16.74
C THR A 59 9.49 0.25 -15.30
N VAL A 60 8.59 0.43 -14.33
CA VAL A 60 8.96 0.45 -12.91
C VAL A 60 8.90 -0.97 -12.39
N GLU A 61 10.06 -1.49 -11.97
CA GLU A 61 10.21 -2.90 -11.59
C GLU A 61 10.00 -3.15 -10.09
N ARG A 62 10.06 -2.09 -9.27
CA ARG A 62 10.07 -2.23 -7.81
C ARG A 62 9.11 -1.24 -7.17
N ILE A 63 8.59 -1.64 -6.01
CA ILE A 63 7.69 -0.81 -5.22
C ILE A 63 8.31 -0.48 -3.87
N ASP A 64 7.85 0.59 -3.26
CA ASP A 64 8.36 1.07 -1.96
C ASP A 64 7.51 0.58 -0.79
N ALA A 65 6.21 0.42 -0.99
CA ALA A 65 5.29 0.05 0.07
C ALA A 65 3.95 -0.41 -0.52
N ILE A 66 3.11 -0.98 0.34
CA ILE A 66 1.74 -1.38 -0.01
C ILE A 66 0.80 -0.77 1.02
N ALA A 67 -0.33 -0.23 0.57
CA ALA A 67 -1.38 0.27 1.43
C ALA A 67 -2.64 -0.60 1.29
N LEU A 68 -3.17 -1.06 2.41
CA LEU A 68 -4.41 -1.83 2.48
C LEU A 68 -5.39 -1.05 3.35
N SER A 69 -6.57 -0.73 2.83
CA SER A 69 -7.48 0.17 3.53
C SER A 69 -8.94 -0.27 3.40
N GLY A 70 -9.74 0.05 4.41
CA GLY A 70 -11.19 0.10 4.27
C GLY A 70 -11.61 1.41 3.59
N GLY A 71 -12.91 1.68 3.54
CA GLY A 71 -13.46 2.89 2.94
C GLY A 71 -13.83 2.76 1.47
N SER A 72 -13.81 1.56 0.92
CA SER A 72 -14.10 1.29 -0.50
C SER A 72 -13.25 2.18 -1.40
N ALA A 73 -13.80 2.70 -2.50
CA ALA A 73 -13.03 3.55 -3.42
C ALA A 73 -12.43 4.78 -2.73
N PHE A 74 -13.09 5.31 -1.70
CA PHE A 74 -12.52 6.42 -0.92
C PHE A 74 -11.21 6.02 -0.24
N GLY A 75 -11.08 4.75 0.14
CA GLY A 75 -9.89 4.23 0.80
C GLY A 75 -8.66 4.17 -0.09
N LEU A 76 -8.80 4.26 -1.41
CA LEU A 76 -7.66 4.32 -2.32
C LEU A 76 -6.75 5.51 -2.00
N ASP A 77 -7.28 6.54 -1.38
CA ASP A 77 -6.52 7.73 -1.02
C ASP A 77 -5.56 7.48 0.16
N ALA A 78 -5.71 6.39 0.89
CA ALA A 78 -4.77 6.02 1.94
C ALA A 78 -3.35 5.86 1.40
N ALA A 79 -3.20 5.35 0.18
CA ALA A 79 -1.89 5.23 -0.46
C ALA A 79 -1.24 6.59 -0.72
N SER A 80 -2.04 7.64 -0.90
CA SER A 80 -1.51 9.00 -1.08
C SER A 80 -0.82 9.51 0.18
N GLY A 81 -1.38 9.24 1.35
CA GLY A 81 -0.75 9.60 2.62
C GLY A 81 0.56 8.88 2.84
N LEU A 82 0.60 7.59 2.55
CA LEU A 82 1.84 6.81 2.65
C LEU A 82 2.88 7.31 1.64
N GLN A 83 2.46 7.63 0.42
CA GLN A 83 3.33 8.18 -0.61
C GLN A 83 3.97 9.49 -0.16
N ALA A 84 3.19 10.38 0.43
CA ALA A 84 3.68 11.65 0.95
C ALA A 84 4.71 11.44 2.07
N TRP A 85 4.42 10.53 2.99
CA TRP A 85 5.34 10.21 4.08
C TRP A 85 6.68 9.66 3.55
N LEU A 86 6.63 8.73 2.59
CA LEU A 86 7.83 8.17 1.99
C LEU A 86 8.66 9.24 1.29
N ARG A 87 8.00 10.18 0.61
CA ARG A 87 8.69 11.29 -0.04
C ARG A 87 9.44 12.16 0.98
N GLU A 88 8.84 12.40 2.14
CA GLU A 88 9.48 13.14 3.23
C GLU A 88 10.73 12.39 3.73
N GLN A 89 10.74 11.06 3.65
CA GLN A 89 11.88 10.23 4.02
C GLN A 89 12.95 10.14 2.92
N GLY A 90 12.75 10.84 1.80
CA GLY A 90 13.68 10.82 0.67
C GLY A 90 13.62 9.53 -0.14
N ARG A 91 12.50 8.83 -0.09
CA ARG A 91 12.31 7.53 -0.75
C ARG A 91 11.43 7.64 -1.98
N GLY A 92 11.72 6.84 -2.98
CA GLY A 92 10.92 6.76 -4.19
C GLY A 92 11.75 6.48 -5.42
N TYR A 93 11.05 6.23 -6.54
CA TYR A 93 11.65 6.08 -7.85
C TYR A 93 12.25 7.43 -8.29
N ASP A 94 13.51 7.42 -8.68
CA ASP A 94 14.23 8.65 -9.02
C ASP A 94 13.90 9.10 -10.44
N VAL A 95 13.36 10.31 -10.56
CA VAL A 95 13.11 10.96 -11.84
C VAL A 95 13.86 12.30 -11.84
N ARG A 96 15.08 12.28 -12.37
CA ARG A 96 15.95 13.46 -12.46
C ARG A 96 16.11 14.17 -11.10
N GLY A 97 16.37 13.40 -10.04
CA GLY A 97 16.55 13.92 -8.70
C GLY A 97 15.28 14.06 -7.88
N MET A 98 14.11 13.93 -8.50
CA MET A 98 12.83 13.92 -7.80
C MET A 98 12.48 12.48 -7.41
N LYS A 99 12.05 12.28 -6.18
CA LYS A 99 11.64 10.96 -5.70
C LYS A 99 10.13 10.82 -5.79
N VAL A 100 9.69 9.78 -6.48
CA VAL A 100 8.28 9.43 -6.63
C VAL A 100 8.05 8.06 -5.99
N PRO A 101 7.53 8.00 -4.76
CA PRO A 101 7.27 6.72 -4.12
C PRO A 101 6.22 5.92 -4.88
N ILE A 102 6.46 4.62 -5.02
CA ILE A 102 5.55 3.72 -5.71
C ILE A 102 4.83 2.89 -4.66
N VAL A 103 3.52 3.14 -4.52
CA VAL A 103 2.70 2.55 -3.46
C VAL A 103 1.42 1.97 -4.05
N PRO A 104 1.42 0.69 -4.45
CA PRO A 104 0.18 0.01 -4.79
C PRO A 104 -0.77 -0.06 -3.59
N GLY A 105 -2.05 -0.05 -3.86
CA GLY A 105 -3.07 -0.13 -2.84
C GLY A 105 -4.21 -1.05 -3.20
N ALA A 106 -4.87 -1.57 -2.18
CA ALA A 106 -6.08 -2.35 -2.30
C ALA A 106 -7.04 -1.98 -1.17
N ILE A 107 -8.34 -2.11 -1.41
CA ILE A 107 -9.36 -1.69 -0.46
C ILE A 107 -10.39 -2.78 -0.20
N LEU A 108 -11.11 -2.60 0.89
CA LEU A 108 -12.27 -3.41 1.25
C LEU A 108 -13.51 -2.52 1.23
N PHE A 109 -14.63 -3.10 0.83
CA PHE A 109 -15.92 -2.43 0.95
C PHE A 109 -16.46 -2.65 2.37
N ASP A 110 -16.41 -1.64 3.19
CA ASP A 110 -16.90 -1.68 4.58
C ASP A 110 -17.82 -0.51 4.92
N LEU A 111 -18.39 0.15 3.92
CA LEU A 111 -19.21 1.35 4.11
C LEU A 111 -20.51 1.08 4.85
N LEU A 112 -20.99 -0.16 4.88
CA LEU A 112 -22.26 -0.54 5.53
C LEU A 112 -22.03 -1.25 6.86
N ASN A 113 -20.97 -0.89 7.56
CA ASN A 113 -20.54 -1.57 8.79
C ASN A 113 -21.14 -0.98 10.08
N GLY A 114 -22.01 0.01 9.96
CA GLY A 114 -22.60 0.68 11.12
C GLY A 114 -21.75 1.85 11.63
N GLY A 115 -20.62 2.13 11.01
CA GLY A 115 -19.80 3.29 11.31
C GLY A 115 -20.34 4.57 10.66
N ASP A 116 -19.59 5.62 10.82
CA ASP A 116 -20.01 6.97 10.39
C ASP A 116 -19.66 7.23 8.92
#